data_d5fdf13e9b3771e4630c62602e382bd7
#
_entry.id   d5fdf13e9b3771e4630c62602e382bd7
#
_cell.length_a   1.000
_cell.length_b   1.000
_cell.length_c   1.000
_cell.angle_alpha   90.00
_cell.angle_beta   90.00
_cell.angle_gamma   90.00
#
_symmetry.space_group_name_H-M   'P 1'
#
loop_
_entity.id
_entity.type
_entity.pdbx_description
1 polymer ?
#
loop_
_entity_poly.entity_id
_entity_poly.type
_entity_poly.pdbx_seq_one_letter_code
_entity_poly.pdbx_strand_id
1 'polypeptide(L)'
;MPSPKKVTLADIARKTNLSKGAVSFALKNSPMVSEKTRRRVQSAARAMGYKKNELVSSLMSKIRAGSEKSFSETIAVINGNLDEFALKNHPTLPRYYAGIRQEAARLGYAVNEFWMHAPGTNAEKLAGIFRSRGIRGGIVLGHSFGNLFPQGFEKIWRDFYFISAGIRSYNASLEVVASDDFLISHNAYVEAASLGCKNIGLVIDESVDDLVGGTLVGGFLRAQLRGGAKFKCPPFLEPRESKTYRGNLAKW
;
A
#
# COMPACT_ATOMS: atom_id res chain seq x y z
N MET A 1 -35.33 -9.73 5.38
CA MET A 1 -35.97 -8.46 5.81
C MET A 1 -35.41 -7.33 4.94
N PRO A 2 -36.24 -6.46 4.35
CA PRO A 2 -35.77 -5.33 3.55
C PRO A 2 -34.99 -4.37 4.44
N SER A 3 -33.81 -3.93 3.99
CA SER A 3 -32.99 -2.95 4.69
C SER A 3 -33.76 -1.65 4.95
N PRO A 4 -33.60 -0.98 6.09
CA PRO A 4 -34.30 0.26 6.41
C PRO A 4 -33.93 1.34 5.37
N LYS A 5 -34.94 1.94 4.79
CA LYS A 5 -34.82 2.95 3.72
C LYS A 5 -34.04 4.16 4.27
N LYS A 6 -32.84 4.37 3.74
CA LYS A 6 -31.93 5.44 4.20
C LYS A 6 -32.53 6.82 3.88
N VAL A 7 -32.71 7.68 4.88
CA VAL A 7 -33.25 9.03 4.72
C VAL A 7 -32.33 9.88 3.85
N THR A 8 -32.91 10.59 2.86
CA THR A 8 -32.19 11.41 1.88
C THR A 8 -32.44 12.92 2.10
N LEU A 9 -31.64 13.76 1.45
CA LEU A 9 -31.88 15.22 1.40
C LEU A 9 -33.26 15.57 0.82
N ALA A 10 -33.76 14.75 -0.13
CA ALA A 10 -35.06 14.92 -0.72
C ALA A 10 -36.21 14.71 0.28
N ASP A 11 -36.02 13.78 1.20
CA ASP A 11 -37.02 13.49 2.24
C ASP A 11 -37.11 14.64 3.25
N ILE A 12 -35.94 15.23 3.63
CA ILE A 12 -35.89 16.42 4.49
C ILE A 12 -36.51 17.63 3.75
N ALA A 13 -36.19 17.81 2.47
CA ALA A 13 -36.75 18.89 1.65
C ALA A 13 -38.27 18.83 1.60
N ARG A 14 -38.83 17.64 1.42
CA ARG A 14 -40.26 17.38 1.44
C ARG A 14 -40.86 17.68 2.81
N LYS A 15 -40.24 17.20 3.90
CA LYS A 15 -40.66 17.41 5.29
C LYS A 15 -40.66 18.89 5.69
N THR A 16 -39.69 19.67 5.17
CA THR A 16 -39.52 21.07 5.52
C THR A 16 -40.13 22.04 4.50
N ASN A 17 -40.74 21.56 3.45
CA ASN A 17 -41.25 22.34 2.32
C ASN A 17 -40.21 23.34 1.79
N LEU A 18 -38.99 22.85 1.55
CA LEU A 18 -37.86 23.62 1.05
C LEU A 18 -37.24 22.93 -0.15
N SER A 19 -36.46 23.69 -0.96
CA SER A 19 -35.66 23.09 -2.03
C SER A 19 -34.52 22.26 -1.46
N LYS A 20 -34.05 21.24 -2.22
CA LYS A 20 -32.86 20.45 -1.85
C LYS A 20 -31.62 21.32 -1.62
N GLY A 21 -31.51 22.42 -2.37
CA GLY A 21 -30.42 23.41 -2.22
C GLY A 21 -30.49 24.12 -0.88
N ALA A 22 -31.66 24.65 -0.48
CA ALA A 22 -31.87 25.30 0.80
C ALA A 22 -31.60 24.37 1.97
N VAL A 23 -32.03 23.10 1.89
CA VAL A 23 -31.72 22.07 2.89
C VAL A 23 -30.22 21.82 2.98
N SER A 24 -29.53 21.71 1.83
CA SER A 24 -28.07 21.52 1.81
C SER A 24 -27.31 22.69 2.43
N PHE A 25 -27.71 23.93 2.15
CA PHE A 25 -27.14 25.13 2.76
C PHE A 25 -27.38 25.17 4.27
N ALA A 26 -28.59 24.86 4.72
CA ALA A 26 -28.93 24.83 6.14
C ALA A 26 -28.12 23.77 6.92
N LEU A 27 -27.91 22.58 6.36
CA LEU A 27 -27.10 21.52 6.98
C LEU A 27 -25.59 21.82 6.97
N LYS A 28 -25.14 22.73 6.12
CA LYS A 28 -23.74 23.21 6.06
C LYS A 28 -23.49 24.49 6.87
N ASN A 29 -24.47 24.94 7.62
CA ASN A 29 -24.41 26.22 8.35
C ASN A 29 -24.11 27.45 7.48
N SER A 30 -24.51 27.39 6.19
CA SER A 30 -24.25 28.48 5.26
C SER A 30 -25.01 29.76 5.65
N PRO A 31 -24.38 30.95 5.51
CA PRO A 31 -25.07 32.23 5.74
C PRO A 31 -26.17 32.53 4.71
N MET A 32 -26.26 31.76 3.64
CA MET A 32 -27.27 31.90 2.59
C MET A 32 -28.69 31.51 3.02
N VAL A 33 -28.88 31.00 4.21
CA VAL A 33 -30.20 30.67 4.81
C VAL A 33 -30.32 31.29 6.19
N SER A 34 -31.52 31.80 6.50
CA SER A 34 -31.79 32.40 7.81
C SER A 34 -31.58 31.39 8.95
N GLU A 35 -31.23 31.88 10.12
CA GLU A 35 -31.04 31.04 11.30
C GLU A 35 -32.30 30.24 11.66
N LYS A 36 -33.46 30.81 11.50
CA LYS A 36 -34.76 30.16 11.71
C LYS A 36 -34.94 28.96 10.78
N THR A 37 -34.58 29.12 9.50
CA THR A 37 -34.61 28.05 8.51
C THR A 37 -33.58 26.95 8.83
N ARG A 38 -32.37 27.36 9.22
CA ARG A 38 -31.29 26.44 9.60
C ARG A 38 -31.71 25.54 10.77
N ARG A 39 -32.24 26.12 11.87
CA ARG A 39 -32.70 25.38 13.03
C ARG A 39 -33.82 24.40 12.66
N ARG A 40 -34.78 24.83 11.83
CA ARG A 40 -35.89 23.98 11.36
C ARG A 40 -35.40 22.77 10.58
N VAL A 41 -34.47 22.96 9.67
CA VAL A 41 -33.90 21.87 8.84
C VAL A 41 -33.07 20.91 9.69
N GLN A 42 -32.24 21.42 10.58
CA GLN A 42 -31.39 20.60 11.46
C GLN A 42 -32.23 19.77 12.44
N SER A 43 -33.31 20.33 12.96
CA SER A 43 -34.25 19.60 13.83
C SER A 43 -34.95 18.47 13.05
N ALA A 44 -35.45 18.76 11.85
CA ALA A 44 -36.06 17.77 10.97
C ALA A 44 -35.10 16.64 10.60
N ALA A 45 -33.85 16.98 10.26
CA ALA A 45 -32.81 16.00 9.92
C ALA A 45 -32.50 15.06 11.11
N ARG A 46 -32.37 15.59 12.31
CA ARG A 46 -32.17 14.80 13.55
C ARG A 46 -33.37 13.88 13.83
N ALA A 47 -34.59 14.42 13.75
CA ALA A 47 -35.81 13.66 14.01
C ALA A 47 -36.03 12.52 13.01
N MET A 48 -35.54 12.68 11.78
CA MET A 48 -35.61 11.65 10.72
C MET A 48 -34.43 10.67 10.72
N GLY A 49 -33.45 10.82 11.63
CA GLY A 49 -32.25 9.99 11.66
C GLY A 49 -31.34 10.17 10.44
N TYR A 50 -31.36 11.35 9.81
CA TYR A 50 -30.50 11.64 8.68
C TYR A 50 -29.04 11.70 9.11
N LYS A 51 -28.22 10.79 8.57
CA LYS A 51 -26.75 10.82 8.68
C LYS A 51 -26.17 11.34 7.37
N LYS A 52 -25.50 12.50 7.44
CA LYS A 52 -24.82 13.10 6.30
C LYS A 52 -23.75 12.13 5.82
N ASN A 53 -23.88 11.68 4.58
CA ASN A 53 -22.80 10.91 3.95
C ASN A 53 -21.73 11.89 3.47
N GLU A 54 -20.68 12.05 4.25
CA GLU A 54 -19.60 13.00 3.95
C GLU A 54 -18.88 12.66 2.64
N LEU A 55 -18.79 11.38 2.29
CA LEU A 55 -18.23 10.91 1.03
C LEU A 55 -19.04 11.40 -0.19
N VAL A 56 -20.35 11.22 -0.16
CA VAL A 56 -21.25 11.70 -1.23
C VAL A 56 -21.24 13.24 -1.29
N SER A 57 -21.18 13.90 -0.15
CA SER A 57 -21.11 15.37 -0.08
C SER A 57 -19.79 15.89 -0.66
N SER A 58 -18.67 15.24 -0.37
CA SER A 58 -17.37 15.57 -0.92
C SER A 58 -17.31 15.33 -2.44
N LEU A 59 -17.80 14.18 -2.90
CA LEU A 59 -17.85 13.84 -4.32
C LEU A 59 -18.69 14.85 -5.13
N MET A 60 -19.88 15.19 -4.64
CA MET A 60 -20.76 16.18 -5.28
C MET A 60 -20.19 17.61 -5.23
N SER A 61 -19.42 17.94 -4.23
CA SER A 61 -18.69 19.22 -4.16
C SER A 61 -17.60 19.29 -5.22
N LYS A 62 -16.87 18.21 -5.43
CA LYS A 62 -15.80 18.09 -6.44
C LYS A 62 -16.33 18.13 -7.87
N ILE A 63 -17.43 17.44 -8.14
CA ILE A 63 -18.09 17.46 -9.46
C ILE A 63 -18.58 18.85 -9.83
N ARG A 64 -19.06 19.65 -8.86
CA ARG A 64 -19.52 21.03 -9.10
C ARG A 64 -18.38 22.06 -9.29
N ALA A 65 -17.21 21.76 -8.74
CA ALA A 65 -16.08 22.69 -8.82
C ALA A 65 -15.36 22.72 -10.17
N GLY A 66 -15.70 21.81 -11.11
CA GLY A 66 -15.14 21.80 -12.48
C GLY A 66 -13.63 21.66 -12.54
N SER A 67 -13.00 21.17 -11.49
CA SER A 67 -11.55 21.13 -11.35
C SER A 67 -10.99 19.94 -12.13
N GLU A 68 -10.33 20.18 -13.23
CA GLU A 68 -9.72 19.19 -14.12
C GLU A 68 -8.59 18.34 -13.51
N LYS A 69 -8.21 18.49 -12.25
CA LYS A 69 -7.17 17.70 -11.55
C LYS A 69 -7.40 17.54 -10.05
N SER A 70 -8.65 17.44 -9.59
CA SER A 70 -8.89 17.13 -8.18
C SER A 70 -8.81 15.61 -7.99
N PHE A 71 -7.77 15.14 -7.29
CA PHE A 71 -7.70 13.78 -6.82
C PHE A 71 -8.98 13.41 -6.07
N SER A 72 -9.65 12.34 -6.51
CA SER A 72 -10.96 11.96 -5.95
C SER A 72 -10.84 11.27 -4.60
N GLU A 73 -9.76 10.51 -4.41
CA GLU A 73 -9.46 9.74 -3.20
C GLU A 73 -7.96 9.75 -2.92
N THR A 74 -7.59 9.37 -1.72
CA THR A 74 -6.20 9.27 -1.29
C THR A 74 -5.89 7.84 -0.90
N ILE A 75 -4.76 7.32 -1.38
CA ILE A 75 -4.20 6.05 -0.93
C ILE A 75 -2.98 6.30 -0.02
N ALA A 76 -2.74 5.36 0.89
CA ALA A 76 -1.53 5.37 1.70
C ALA A 76 -0.40 4.62 0.99
N VAL A 77 0.83 5.14 1.07
CA VAL A 77 2.04 4.33 0.87
C VAL A 77 2.75 4.28 2.21
N ILE A 78 2.86 3.07 2.75
CA ILE A 78 3.53 2.84 4.03
C ILE A 78 4.95 2.37 3.74
N ASN A 79 5.94 3.17 4.14
CA ASN A 79 7.32 2.73 4.21
C ASN A 79 7.45 1.71 5.36
N GLY A 80 7.59 0.44 5.03
CA GLY A 80 7.79 -0.66 5.98
C GLY A 80 9.25 -0.88 6.36
N ASN A 81 10.20 -0.15 5.75
CA ASN A 81 11.62 -0.28 6.05
C ASN A 81 11.97 0.44 7.36
N LEU A 82 13.02 -0.04 8.03
CA LEU A 82 13.55 0.58 9.25
C LEU A 82 14.14 1.97 8.99
N ASP A 83 14.66 2.21 7.78
CA ASP A 83 15.14 3.52 7.36
C ASP A 83 13.96 4.40 6.91
N GLU A 84 13.78 5.55 7.57
CA GLU A 84 12.79 6.56 7.21
C GLU A 84 12.90 7.01 5.75
N PHE A 85 14.13 7.10 5.26
CA PHE A 85 14.44 7.59 3.91
C PHE A 85 14.53 6.49 2.85
N ALA A 86 14.15 5.27 3.16
CA ALA A 86 14.27 4.13 2.26
C ALA A 86 13.56 4.37 0.91
N LEU A 87 12.42 5.06 0.89
CA LEU A 87 11.71 5.40 -0.36
C LEU A 87 12.50 6.36 -1.27
N LYS A 88 13.58 6.98 -0.76
CA LYS A 88 14.46 7.88 -1.52
C LYS A 88 15.84 7.27 -1.77
N ASN A 89 16.40 6.59 -0.77
CA ASN A 89 17.82 6.22 -0.74
C ASN A 89 18.07 4.73 -1.01
N HIS A 90 17.06 3.86 -0.86
CA HIS A 90 17.23 2.44 -1.10
C HIS A 90 17.47 2.15 -2.59
N PRO A 91 18.29 1.16 -2.97
CA PRO A 91 18.61 0.88 -4.38
C PRO A 91 17.40 0.61 -5.29
N THR A 92 16.32 0.03 -4.75
CA THR A 92 15.14 -0.39 -5.53
C THR A 92 13.87 0.35 -5.19
N LEU A 93 13.62 0.68 -3.91
CA LEU A 93 12.34 1.27 -3.46
C LEU A 93 11.95 2.59 -4.14
N PRO A 94 12.88 3.51 -4.48
CA PRO A 94 12.54 4.74 -5.20
C PRO A 94 11.86 4.48 -6.54
N ARG A 95 12.26 3.42 -7.27
CA ARG A 95 11.66 3.06 -8.55
C ARG A 95 10.24 2.53 -8.37
N TYR A 96 10.00 1.67 -7.40
CA TYR A 96 8.66 1.21 -7.04
C TYR A 96 7.77 2.38 -6.63
N TYR A 97 8.27 3.24 -5.77
CA TYR A 97 7.53 4.40 -5.29
C TYR A 97 7.19 5.39 -6.41
N ALA A 98 8.11 5.65 -7.33
CA ALA A 98 7.85 6.48 -8.50
C ALA A 98 6.75 5.89 -9.38
N GLY A 99 6.78 4.58 -9.66
CA GLY A 99 5.74 3.88 -10.42
C GLY A 99 4.36 3.96 -9.74
N ILE A 100 4.33 3.75 -8.42
CA ILE A 100 3.08 3.88 -7.62
C ILE A 100 2.51 5.29 -7.74
N ARG A 101 3.33 6.32 -7.59
CA ARG A 101 2.88 7.72 -7.70
C ARG A 101 2.37 8.06 -9.09
N GLN A 102 3.08 7.61 -10.12
CA GLN A 102 2.68 7.85 -11.51
C GLN A 102 1.33 7.21 -11.81
N GLU A 103 1.15 5.94 -11.43
CA GLU A 103 -0.08 5.22 -11.70
C GLU A 103 -1.25 5.74 -10.84
N ALA A 104 -1.01 6.03 -9.56
CA ALA A 104 -2.00 6.67 -8.71
C ALA A 104 -2.50 8.00 -9.30
N ALA A 105 -1.57 8.85 -9.78
CA ALA A 105 -1.92 10.12 -10.41
C ALA A 105 -2.73 9.92 -11.70
N ARG A 106 -2.37 8.90 -12.53
CA ARG A 106 -3.11 8.54 -13.74
C ARG A 106 -4.54 8.11 -13.43
N LEU A 107 -4.72 7.39 -12.32
CA LEU A 107 -6.03 6.91 -11.85
C LEU A 107 -6.80 7.94 -11.02
N GLY A 108 -6.25 9.14 -10.80
CA GLY A 108 -6.91 10.20 -10.03
C GLY A 108 -6.81 10.04 -8.51
N TYR A 109 -5.82 9.29 -8.01
CA TYR A 109 -5.55 9.15 -6.58
C TYR A 109 -4.41 10.06 -6.14
N ALA A 110 -4.58 10.70 -4.98
CA ALA A 110 -3.48 11.29 -4.25
C ALA A 110 -2.73 10.23 -3.45
N VAL A 111 -1.43 10.41 -3.23
CA VAL A 111 -0.60 9.51 -2.42
C VAL A 111 -0.16 10.23 -1.16
N ASN A 112 -0.41 9.64 0.00
CA ASN A 112 0.15 10.05 1.27
C ASN A 112 1.16 9.01 1.77
N GLU A 113 2.37 9.48 2.07
CA GLU A 113 3.43 8.68 2.67
C GLU A 113 3.27 8.56 4.19
N PHE A 114 3.58 7.38 4.70
CA PHE A 114 3.65 7.08 6.13
C PHE A 114 4.88 6.21 6.39
N TRP A 115 5.58 6.49 7.45
CA TRP A 115 6.64 5.62 7.93
C TRP A 115 6.15 4.77 9.09
N MET A 116 6.21 3.44 8.93
CA MET A 116 5.68 2.48 9.89
C MET A 116 6.37 2.56 11.26
N HIS A 117 7.67 2.84 11.26
CA HIS A 117 8.52 2.90 12.45
C HIS A 117 8.72 4.33 13.00
N ALA A 118 7.94 5.31 12.54
CA ALA A 118 8.06 6.67 13.04
C ALA A 118 7.82 6.74 14.57
N PRO A 119 8.61 7.53 15.32
CA PRO A 119 8.46 7.65 16.76
C PRO A 119 7.01 8.00 17.17
N GLY A 120 6.47 7.25 18.13
CA GLY A 120 5.10 7.43 18.58
C GLY A 120 4.02 7.04 17.57
N THR A 121 4.37 6.34 16.48
CA THR A 121 3.44 5.74 15.54
C THR A 121 3.06 4.34 16.02
N ASN A 122 1.76 4.03 15.93
CA ASN A 122 1.21 2.70 16.12
C ASN A 122 0.00 2.49 15.20
N ALA A 123 -0.51 1.28 15.17
CA ALA A 123 -1.63 0.92 14.32
C ALA A 123 -2.89 1.76 14.59
N GLU A 124 -3.20 2.08 15.84
CA GLU A 124 -4.41 2.87 16.21
C GLU A 124 -4.31 4.31 15.70
N LYS A 125 -3.14 4.93 15.86
CA LYS A 125 -2.89 6.29 15.38
C LYS A 125 -2.99 6.36 13.86
N LEU A 126 -2.38 5.40 13.15
CA LEU A 126 -2.48 5.33 11.69
C LEU A 126 -3.92 5.08 11.23
N ALA A 127 -4.64 4.15 11.86
CA ALA A 127 -6.05 3.91 11.56
C ALA A 127 -6.92 5.16 11.79
N GLY A 128 -6.66 5.93 12.85
CA GLY A 128 -7.30 7.22 13.10
C GLY A 128 -7.03 8.23 11.98
N ILE A 129 -5.77 8.35 11.55
CA ILE A 129 -5.38 9.21 10.43
C ILE A 129 -6.05 8.76 9.13
N PHE A 130 -6.07 7.46 8.83
CA PHE A 130 -6.70 6.93 7.62
C PHE A 130 -8.19 7.24 7.59
N ARG A 131 -8.91 7.00 8.68
CA ARG A 131 -10.34 7.33 8.78
C ARG A 131 -10.60 8.83 8.62
N SER A 132 -9.80 9.69 9.26
CA SER A 132 -9.96 11.15 9.19
C SER A 132 -9.71 11.71 7.80
N ARG A 133 -8.80 11.11 7.04
CA ARG A 133 -8.43 11.52 5.68
C ARG A 133 -9.21 10.78 4.59
N GLY A 134 -10.11 9.85 4.96
CA GLY A 134 -10.86 9.04 4.00
C GLY A 134 -10.01 8.02 3.24
N ILE A 135 -8.82 7.68 3.75
CA ILE A 135 -7.96 6.65 3.18
C ILE A 135 -8.59 5.28 3.48
N ARG A 136 -8.83 4.48 2.45
CA ARG A 136 -9.43 3.16 2.56
C ARG A 136 -8.44 2.04 2.43
N GLY A 137 -7.25 2.33 1.92
CA GLY A 137 -6.21 1.35 1.70
C GLY A 137 -4.98 1.96 1.06
N GLY A 138 -4.08 1.10 0.66
CA GLY A 138 -2.83 1.52 0.06
C GLY A 138 -1.84 0.39 -0.17
N ILE A 139 -0.59 0.75 -0.19
CA ILE A 139 0.52 -0.15 -0.52
C ILE A 139 1.54 -0.07 0.61
N VAL A 140 1.96 -1.23 1.12
CA VAL A 140 3.15 -1.33 1.95
C VAL A 140 4.34 -1.57 1.04
N LEU A 141 5.36 -0.74 1.17
CA LEU A 141 6.57 -0.79 0.35
C LEU A 141 7.79 -0.92 1.24
N GLY A 142 8.64 -1.90 0.93
CA GLY A 142 9.77 -2.26 1.77
C GLY A 142 9.40 -3.27 2.85
N HIS A 143 10.36 -3.59 3.69
CA HIS A 143 10.26 -4.64 4.70
C HIS A 143 10.84 -4.19 6.03
N SER A 144 10.31 -4.75 7.10
CA SER A 144 10.88 -4.70 8.45
C SER A 144 11.82 -5.87 8.69
N PHE A 145 12.53 -5.83 9.81
CA PHE A 145 13.43 -6.89 10.21
C PHE A 145 12.73 -8.26 10.23
N GLY A 146 13.35 -9.26 9.61
CA GLY A 146 12.81 -10.63 9.51
C GLY A 146 11.51 -10.74 8.73
N ASN A 147 11.15 -9.77 7.88
CA ASN A 147 9.89 -9.71 7.13
C ASN A 147 8.65 -9.77 8.03
N LEU A 148 8.74 -9.20 9.24
CA LEU A 148 7.64 -9.12 10.17
C LEU A 148 7.16 -7.67 10.31
N PHE A 149 5.86 -7.45 10.28
CA PHE A 149 5.30 -6.17 10.66
C PHE A 149 5.28 -6.00 12.19
N PRO A 150 5.36 -4.76 12.69
CA PRO A 150 5.25 -4.50 14.12
C PRO A 150 3.94 -5.05 14.69
N GLN A 151 4.00 -5.48 15.95
CA GLN A 151 2.84 -6.00 16.66
C GLN A 151 1.69 -4.97 16.70
N GLY A 152 0.46 -5.43 16.54
CA GLY A 152 -0.74 -4.58 16.53
C GLY A 152 -1.15 -4.10 15.14
N PHE A 153 -0.29 -4.23 14.10
CA PHE A 153 -0.63 -3.80 12.74
C PHE A 153 -1.66 -4.71 12.05
N GLU A 154 -1.92 -5.90 12.58
CA GLU A 154 -2.99 -6.79 12.09
C GLU A 154 -4.37 -6.11 12.07
N LYS A 155 -4.59 -5.11 12.93
CA LYS A 155 -5.81 -4.27 12.92
C LYS A 155 -5.91 -3.42 11.65
N ILE A 156 -4.78 -2.93 11.14
CA ILE A 156 -4.73 -2.14 9.90
C ILE A 156 -5.13 -3.04 8.72
N TRP A 157 -4.54 -4.23 8.65
CA TRP A 157 -4.78 -5.16 7.55
C TRP A 157 -6.21 -5.71 7.53
N ARG A 158 -6.87 -5.76 8.67
CA ARG A 158 -8.27 -6.15 8.80
C ARG A 158 -9.24 -5.05 8.41
N ASP A 159 -8.94 -3.79 8.78
CA ASP A 159 -9.88 -2.66 8.69
C ASP A 159 -9.72 -1.88 7.37
N PHE A 160 -8.61 -2.05 6.67
CA PHE A 160 -8.25 -1.34 5.43
C PHE A 160 -7.68 -2.29 4.38
N TYR A 161 -7.83 -1.93 3.11
CA TYR A 161 -7.33 -2.73 1.99
C TYR A 161 -5.88 -2.40 1.68
N PHE A 162 -4.96 -3.27 2.05
CA PHE A 162 -3.54 -3.11 1.75
C PHE A 162 -3.01 -4.27 0.93
N ILE A 163 -2.05 -3.97 0.07
CA ILE A 163 -1.18 -4.94 -0.59
C ILE A 163 0.27 -4.66 -0.20
N SER A 164 1.12 -5.67 -0.26
CA SER A 164 2.56 -5.53 -0.12
C SER A 164 3.23 -5.49 -1.49
N ALA A 165 4.16 -4.56 -1.71
CA ALA A 165 4.94 -4.50 -2.93
C ALA A 165 6.41 -4.83 -2.65
N GLY A 166 6.94 -5.81 -3.37
CA GLY A 166 8.32 -6.28 -3.33
C GLY A 166 8.53 -7.52 -2.48
N ILE A 167 8.10 -7.55 -1.23
CA ILE A 167 8.42 -8.64 -0.30
C ILE A 167 7.19 -9.09 0.48
N ARG A 168 7.10 -10.40 0.73
CA ARG A 168 6.05 -11.00 1.56
C ARG A 168 6.39 -10.85 3.04
N SER A 169 5.43 -10.40 3.83
CA SER A 169 5.53 -10.49 5.30
C SER A 169 5.06 -11.85 5.79
N TYR A 170 5.71 -12.39 6.82
CA TYR A 170 5.36 -13.71 7.37
C TYR A 170 4.23 -13.66 8.41
N ASN A 171 3.93 -12.49 8.96
CA ASN A 171 2.88 -12.32 9.97
C ASN A 171 1.65 -11.54 9.49
N ALA A 172 1.48 -11.39 8.17
CA ALA A 172 0.29 -10.75 7.60
C ALA A 172 -0.15 -11.43 6.31
N SER A 173 -1.45 -11.67 6.17
CA SER A 173 -2.06 -12.22 4.96
C SER A 173 -2.41 -11.09 3.98
N LEU A 174 -1.39 -10.37 3.51
CA LEU A 174 -1.55 -9.39 2.45
C LEU A 174 -1.30 -10.02 1.09
N GLU A 175 -2.02 -9.55 0.09
CA GLU A 175 -1.66 -9.83 -1.30
C GLU A 175 -0.29 -9.22 -1.61
N VAL A 176 0.52 -9.92 -2.39
CA VAL A 176 1.89 -9.50 -2.70
C VAL A 176 2.05 -9.34 -4.19
N VAL A 177 2.59 -8.19 -4.59
CA VAL A 177 3.09 -7.93 -5.94
C VAL A 177 4.60 -7.85 -5.87
N ALA A 178 5.29 -8.84 -6.41
CA ALA A 178 6.74 -8.94 -6.37
C ALA A 178 7.29 -9.48 -7.68
N SER A 179 8.61 -9.37 -7.87
CA SER A 179 9.35 -10.10 -8.90
C SER A 179 9.26 -11.61 -8.64
N ASP A 180 9.31 -12.40 -9.70
CA ASP A 180 9.49 -13.85 -9.60
C ASP A 180 10.99 -14.15 -9.47
N ASP A 181 11.51 -14.06 -8.25
CA ASP A 181 12.93 -14.19 -7.98
C ASP A 181 13.45 -15.60 -8.30
N PHE A 182 12.58 -16.62 -8.20
CA PHE A 182 12.90 -17.97 -8.63
C PHE A 182 13.16 -18.03 -10.15
N LEU A 183 12.25 -17.49 -10.96
CA LEU A 183 12.41 -17.48 -12.40
C LEU A 183 13.57 -16.58 -12.85
N ILE A 184 13.82 -15.47 -12.17
CA ILE A 184 14.94 -14.58 -12.47
C ILE A 184 16.26 -15.35 -12.35
N SER A 185 16.49 -16.02 -11.22
CA SER A 185 17.72 -16.77 -10.98
C SER A 185 17.83 -18.01 -11.86
N HIS A 186 16.72 -18.74 -12.05
CA HIS A 186 16.64 -19.87 -12.95
C HIS A 186 17.02 -19.48 -14.39
N ASN A 187 16.40 -18.43 -14.93
CA ASN A 187 16.61 -18.00 -16.30
C ASN A 187 18.02 -17.41 -16.50
N ALA A 188 18.57 -16.73 -15.50
CA ALA A 188 19.96 -16.25 -15.55
C ALA A 188 20.95 -17.41 -15.73
N TYR A 189 20.76 -18.52 -15.00
CA TYR A 189 21.57 -19.73 -15.18
C TYR A 189 21.41 -20.31 -16.59
N VAL A 190 20.16 -20.48 -17.05
CA VAL A 190 19.86 -21.05 -18.37
C VAL A 190 20.47 -20.23 -19.47
N GLU A 191 20.39 -18.91 -19.38
CA GLU A 191 20.97 -17.99 -20.35
C GLU A 191 22.51 -18.08 -20.38
N ALA A 192 23.15 -18.06 -19.20
CA ALA A 192 24.60 -18.24 -19.12
C ALA A 192 25.04 -19.57 -19.75
N ALA A 193 24.30 -20.65 -19.53
CA ALA A 193 24.58 -21.96 -20.13
C ALA A 193 24.40 -21.95 -21.67
N SER A 194 23.38 -21.26 -22.18
CA SER A 194 23.13 -21.11 -23.61
C SER A 194 24.25 -20.35 -24.33
N LEU A 195 24.89 -19.41 -23.62
CA LEU A 195 26.07 -18.67 -24.07
C LEU A 195 27.37 -19.51 -24.03
N GLY A 196 27.29 -20.77 -23.61
CA GLY A 196 28.43 -21.71 -23.60
C GLY A 196 29.23 -21.71 -22.29
N CYS A 197 28.74 -21.00 -21.22
CA CYS A 197 29.38 -21.07 -19.93
C CYS A 197 29.23 -22.47 -19.33
N LYS A 198 30.35 -23.08 -18.95
CA LYS A 198 30.41 -24.46 -18.41
C LYS A 198 30.36 -24.50 -16.89
N ASN A 199 30.99 -23.52 -16.26
CA ASN A 199 31.09 -23.38 -14.80
C ASN A 199 30.31 -22.13 -14.40
N ILE A 200 29.09 -22.33 -13.93
CA ILE A 200 28.19 -21.25 -13.54
C ILE A 200 27.98 -21.35 -12.02
N GLY A 201 28.34 -20.30 -11.31
CA GLY A 201 28.14 -20.18 -9.86
C GLY A 201 27.17 -19.05 -9.53
N LEU A 202 26.58 -19.11 -8.36
CA LEU A 202 25.77 -18.03 -7.78
C LEU A 202 26.48 -17.46 -6.56
N VAL A 203 26.73 -16.15 -6.59
CA VAL A 203 27.22 -15.39 -5.45
C VAL A 203 26.12 -14.43 -5.03
N ILE A 204 25.62 -14.58 -3.82
CA ILE A 204 24.56 -13.74 -3.27
C ILE A 204 24.78 -13.51 -1.79
N ASP A 205 24.34 -12.36 -1.30
CA ASP A 205 24.27 -12.10 0.13
C ASP A 205 23.15 -12.94 0.75
N GLU A 206 23.45 -13.73 1.76
CA GLU A 206 22.49 -14.62 2.43
C GLU A 206 21.25 -13.85 2.91
N SER A 207 21.45 -12.64 3.45
CA SER A 207 20.35 -11.81 3.92
C SER A 207 19.38 -11.40 2.80
N VAL A 208 19.87 -11.27 1.56
CA VAL A 208 19.05 -10.96 0.39
C VAL A 208 18.20 -12.17 -0.01
N ASP A 209 18.79 -13.38 0.01
CA ASP A 209 18.02 -14.60 -0.31
C ASP A 209 16.99 -14.93 0.77
N ASP A 210 17.32 -14.70 2.05
CA ASP A 210 16.38 -14.84 3.16
C ASP A 210 15.17 -13.92 3.04
N LEU A 211 15.37 -12.67 2.59
CA LEU A 211 14.27 -11.72 2.37
C LEU A 211 13.24 -12.23 1.38
N VAL A 212 13.67 -12.98 0.38
CA VAL A 212 12.80 -13.56 -0.67
C VAL A 212 12.50 -15.04 -0.42
N GLY A 213 12.80 -15.55 0.78
CA GLY A 213 12.46 -16.91 1.21
C GLY A 213 13.24 -18.00 0.49
N GLY A 214 14.51 -17.76 0.14
CA GLY A 214 15.38 -18.75 -0.50
C GLY A 214 15.08 -18.97 -1.99
N THR A 215 14.28 -18.12 -2.61
CA THR A 215 13.80 -18.34 -3.98
C THR A 215 14.87 -18.11 -5.06
N LEU A 216 15.82 -17.20 -4.82
CA LEU A 216 16.94 -16.98 -5.74
C LEU A 216 17.85 -18.21 -5.79
N VAL A 217 18.24 -18.72 -4.64
CA VAL A 217 19.03 -19.96 -4.53
C VAL A 217 18.23 -21.15 -5.09
N GLY A 218 16.95 -21.24 -4.77
CA GLY A 218 16.08 -22.30 -5.28
C GLY A 218 15.99 -22.34 -6.80
N GLY A 219 15.85 -21.19 -7.45
CA GLY A 219 15.84 -21.05 -8.92
C GLY A 219 17.15 -21.48 -9.57
N PHE A 220 18.27 -21.02 -9.02
CA PHE A 220 19.61 -21.40 -9.47
C PHE A 220 19.84 -22.90 -9.36
N LEU A 221 19.61 -23.49 -8.19
CA LEU A 221 19.80 -24.93 -7.98
C LEU A 221 18.91 -25.79 -8.87
N ARG A 222 17.67 -25.37 -9.11
CA ARG A 222 16.76 -26.04 -10.03
C ARG A 222 17.27 -26.05 -11.44
N ALA A 223 17.80 -24.91 -11.92
CA ALA A 223 18.39 -24.81 -13.26
C ALA A 223 19.64 -25.68 -13.38
N GLN A 224 20.53 -25.64 -12.39
CA GLN A 224 21.75 -26.44 -12.32
C GLN A 224 21.45 -27.95 -12.36
N LEU A 225 20.43 -28.41 -11.64
CA LEU A 225 20.00 -29.82 -11.61
C LEU A 225 19.47 -30.27 -12.99
N ARG A 226 18.75 -29.41 -13.69
CA ARG A 226 18.17 -29.74 -15.01
C ARG A 226 19.18 -29.63 -16.15
N GLY A 227 20.12 -28.72 -16.04
CA GLY A 227 21.10 -28.43 -17.11
C GLY A 227 22.11 -29.53 -17.36
N GLY A 228 22.13 -30.60 -16.56
CA GLY A 228 23.05 -31.72 -16.74
C GLY A 228 24.53 -31.34 -16.58
N ALA A 229 24.83 -30.22 -16.01
CA ALA A 229 26.19 -29.75 -15.81
C ALA A 229 27.01 -30.80 -15.06
N LYS A 230 28.16 -31.17 -15.63
CA LYS A 230 29.10 -32.09 -14.98
C LYS A 230 29.65 -31.52 -13.66
N PHE A 231 29.76 -30.21 -13.60
CA PHE A 231 30.21 -29.48 -12.44
C PHE A 231 29.01 -28.80 -11.72
N LYS A 232 28.79 -29.15 -10.48
CA LYS A 232 27.78 -28.54 -9.62
C LYS A 232 28.47 -27.63 -8.62
N CYS A 233 28.37 -26.32 -8.83
CA CYS A 233 28.91 -25.34 -7.91
C CYS A 233 27.83 -24.99 -6.87
N PRO A 234 28.10 -25.17 -5.57
CA PRO A 234 27.17 -24.73 -4.54
C PRO A 234 27.10 -23.19 -4.56
N PRO A 235 25.93 -22.58 -4.27
CA PRO A 235 25.86 -21.14 -4.11
C PRO A 235 26.81 -20.64 -3.01
N PHE A 236 27.45 -19.50 -3.26
CA PHE A 236 28.20 -18.78 -2.24
C PHE A 236 27.24 -17.85 -1.50
N LEU A 237 27.00 -18.20 -0.23
CA LEU A 237 26.04 -17.51 0.65
C LEU A 237 26.81 -16.99 1.87
N GLU A 238 27.19 -15.76 1.84
CA GLU A 238 27.81 -15.09 2.99
C GLU A 238 27.39 -13.61 3.00
N PRO A 239 27.06 -13.04 4.18
CA PRO A 239 26.78 -11.62 4.28
C PRO A 239 27.96 -10.79 3.78
N ARG A 240 27.69 -9.82 2.93
CA ARG A 240 28.73 -8.95 2.32
C ARG A 240 29.59 -8.20 3.34
N GLU A 241 29.00 -7.97 4.51
CA GLU A 241 29.64 -7.27 5.63
C GLU A 241 30.51 -8.20 6.48
N SER A 242 30.50 -9.51 6.22
CA SER A 242 31.36 -10.47 6.91
C SER A 242 32.83 -10.14 6.67
N LYS A 243 33.60 -10.16 7.74
CA LYS A 243 35.07 -9.96 7.67
C LYS A 243 35.77 -11.03 6.83
N THR A 244 35.18 -12.20 6.71
CA THR A 244 35.71 -13.37 5.99
C THR A 244 35.29 -13.42 4.53
N TYR A 245 34.28 -12.61 4.13
CA TYR A 245 33.66 -12.64 2.80
C TYR A 245 34.66 -12.76 1.65
N ARG A 246 35.63 -11.83 1.58
CA ARG A 246 36.62 -11.83 0.47
C ARG A 246 37.52 -13.07 0.47
N GLY A 247 37.94 -13.53 1.66
CA GLY A 247 38.77 -14.70 1.78
C GLY A 247 38.02 -15.99 1.45
N ASN A 248 36.78 -16.09 1.82
CA ASN A 248 35.94 -17.24 1.54
C ASN A 248 35.50 -17.27 0.07
N LEU A 249 35.16 -16.13 -0.52
CA LEU A 249 34.84 -16.02 -1.94
C LEU A 249 36.05 -16.42 -2.83
N ALA A 250 37.28 -16.07 -2.41
CA ALA A 250 38.48 -16.44 -3.17
C ALA A 250 38.81 -17.94 -3.11
N LYS A 251 38.27 -18.67 -2.12
CA LYS A 251 38.42 -20.13 -1.99
C LYS A 251 37.29 -20.90 -2.65
N TRP A 252 36.13 -20.29 -2.78
CA TRP A 252 34.95 -20.86 -3.43
C TRP A 252 35.10 -20.95 -4.95
#